data_d4e943064679f3a43414d99999aaa74e
#
_entry.id   d4e943064679f3a43414d99999aaa74e
#
_cell.length_a   1.000
_cell.length_b   1.000
_cell.length_c   1.000
_cell.angle_alpha   90.00
_cell.angle_beta   90.00
_cell.angle_gamma   90.00
#
_symmetry.space_group_name_H-M   'P 1'
#
loop_
_entity.id
_entity.type
_entity.pdbx_description
1 polymer ?
#
loop_
_entity_poly.entity_id
_entity_poly.type
_entity_poly.pdbx_seq_one_letter_code
_entity_poly.pdbx_strand_id
1 'polypeptide(L)'
;LTSDNIMDYAGEETDYYILNLAKKYNQPIVVQEFISGYEVELPIIISSSNTPLVPAGISYQGEAYIGNYILDYNTRFEHLYDFYNMNKYNSTLAAKLQIEAAKVAKVIGLEGFCRIDFRINKNEQYYISDIACNPHITKDSSFAYIFDEMGYSYEEMFACLIGCAIDKYYKSLQ
;
A
#
# COMPACT_ATOMS: atom_id res chain seq x y z
N LEU A 1 -9.49 9.12 4.62
CA LEU A 1 -9.56 9.75 3.29
C LEU A 1 -10.86 9.34 2.63
N THR A 2 -11.55 10.29 2.02
CA THR A 2 -12.73 10.07 1.17
C THR A 2 -12.45 10.71 -0.17
N SER A 3 -13.15 10.30 -1.22
CA SER A 3 -13.07 10.92 -2.55
C SER A 3 -13.31 12.44 -2.52
N ASP A 4 -14.09 12.92 -1.56
CA ASP A 4 -14.38 14.34 -1.36
C ASP A 4 -13.15 15.18 -0.96
N ASN A 5 -12.05 14.53 -0.57
CA ASN A 5 -10.79 15.19 -0.22
C ASN A 5 -9.85 15.39 -1.42
N ILE A 6 -10.22 14.90 -2.60
CA ILE A 6 -9.52 15.19 -3.86
C ILE A 6 -10.18 16.41 -4.48
N MET A 7 -9.43 17.50 -4.57
CA MET A 7 -9.93 18.76 -5.10
C MET A 7 -8.99 19.25 -6.20
N ASP A 8 -9.57 19.82 -7.25
CA ASP A 8 -8.79 20.65 -8.17
C ASP A 8 -8.33 21.91 -7.42
N TYR A 9 -7.05 22.25 -7.51
CA TYR A 9 -6.54 23.46 -6.87
C TYR A 9 -7.14 24.69 -7.57
N ALA A 10 -8.16 25.27 -6.94
CA ALA A 10 -8.94 26.37 -7.46
C ALA A 10 -8.82 27.67 -6.63
N GLY A 11 -7.71 27.86 -5.93
CA GLY A 11 -7.47 29.10 -5.19
C GLY A 11 -8.30 29.24 -3.91
N GLU A 12 -9.02 30.36 -3.75
CA GLU A 12 -9.69 30.76 -2.49
C GLU A 12 -10.66 29.71 -1.92
N GLU A 13 -11.35 28.97 -2.76
CA GLU A 13 -12.29 27.92 -2.32
C GLU A 13 -11.57 26.76 -1.65
N THR A 14 -10.45 26.33 -2.22
CA THR A 14 -9.60 25.26 -1.65
C THR A 14 -8.96 25.74 -0.35
N ASP A 15 -8.45 26.96 -0.30
CA ASP A 15 -7.88 27.55 0.90
C ASP A 15 -8.92 27.63 2.04
N TYR A 16 -10.14 28.05 1.73
CA TYR A 16 -11.24 28.06 2.70
C TYR A 16 -11.57 26.66 3.22
N TYR A 17 -11.60 25.66 2.35
CA TYR A 17 -11.84 24.26 2.74
C TYR A 17 -10.75 23.74 3.70
N ILE A 18 -9.48 23.96 3.37
CA ILE A 18 -8.33 23.56 4.20
C ILE A 18 -8.41 24.22 5.58
N LEU A 19 -8.67 25.54 5.63
CA LEU A 19 -8.82 26.28 6.88
C LEU A 19 -9.97 25.77 7.75
N ASN A 20 -11.09 25.40 7.14
CA ASN A 20 -12.23 24.83 7.86
C ASN A 20 -11.89 23.46 8.45
N LEU A 21 -11.19 22.59 7.69
CA LEU A 21 -10.72 21.30 8.21
C LEU A 21 -9.75 21.49 9.38
N ALA A 22 -8.78 22.39 9.25
CA ALA A 22 -7.83 22.68 10.31
C ALA A 22 -8.53 23.17 11.61
N LYS A 23 -9.53 24.06 11.47
CA LYS A 23 -10.35 24.50 12.60
C LYS A 23 -11.19 23.37 13.20
N LYS A 24 -11.86 22.58 12.34
CA LYS A 24 -12.74 21.49 12.76
C LYS A 24 -11.99 20.44 13.59
N TYR A 25 -10.79 20.08 13.18
CA TYR A 25 -9.99 19.03 13.82
C TYR A 25 -8.96 19.57 14.81
N ASN A 26 -8.79 20.89 14.87
CA ASN A 26 -7.79 21.59 15.72
C ASN A 26 -6.38 21.00 15.56
N GLN A 27 -5.96 20.75 14.32
CA GLN A 27 -4.66 20.19 13.98
C GLN A 27 -4.20 20.63 12.59
N PRO A 28 -2.89 20.54 12.28
CA PRO A 28 -2.39 20.75 10.94
C PRO A 28 -3.02 19.80 9.92
N ILE A 29 -3.26 20.29 8.70
CA ILE A 29 -3.77 19.50 7.58
C ILE A 29 -2.63 19.27 6.60
N VAL A 30 -2.45 18.01 6.19
CA VAL A 30 -1.52 17.65 5.11
C VAL A 30 -2.22 17.85 3.78
N VAL A 31 -1.59 18.64 2.91
CA VAL A 31 -2.01 18.84 1.52
C VAL A 31 -0.92 18.31 0.62
N GLN A 32 -1.25 17.43 -0.29
CA GLN A 32 -0.28 16.80 -1.19
C GLN A 32 -0.84 16.68 -2.60
N GLU A 33 0.06 16.64 -3.59
CA GLU A 33 -0.32 16.38 -4.97
C GLU A 33 -0.97 15.00 -5.09
N PHE A 34 -2.10 14.95 -5.79
CA PHE A 34 -2.77 13.68 -6.10
C PHE A 34 -2.20 13.07 -7.38
N ILE A 35 -1.72 11.85 -7.29
CA ILE A 35 -1.17 11.12 -8.43
C ILE A 35 -2.26 10.25 -9.07
N SER A 36 -2.77 10.68 -10.21
CA SER A 36 -3.72 9.91 -11.02
C SER A 36 -3.02 8.69 -11.65
N GLY A 37 -3.58 7.49 -11.50
CA GLY A 37 -2.93 6.31 -12.08
C GLY A 37 -3.33 4.97 -11.50
N TYR A 38 -2.35 4.07 -11.44
CA TYR A 38 -2.47 2.77 -10.78
C TYR A 38 -2.23 2.91 -9.28
N GLU A 39 -2.82 2.01 -8.51
CA GLU A 39 -2.52 1.84 -7.10
C GLU A 39 -2.01 0.43 -6.84
N VAL A 40 -0.95 0.31 -6.05
CA VAL A 40 -0.26 -0.95 -5.80
C VAL A 40 0.10 -1.05 -4.33
N GLU A 41 -0.32 -2.11 -3.67
CA GLU A 41 0.11 -2.50 -2.34
C GLU A 41 1.26 -3.50 -2.43
N LEU A 42 2.37 -3.23 -1.76
CA LEU A 42 3.54 -4.10 -1.77
C LEU A 42 3.83 -4.63 -0.35
N PRO A 43 3.42 -5.88 -0.06
CA PRO A 43 3.78 -6.56 1.18
C PRO A 43 5.27 -6.83 1.28
N ILE A 44 5.85 -6.64 2.48
CA ILE A 44 7.26 -6.93 2.78
C ILE A 44 7.35 -7.74 4.07
N ILE A 45 8.18 -8.76 4.07
CA ILE A 45 8.57 -9.51 5.25
C ILE A 45 10.03 -9.21 5.58
N ILE A 46 10.28 -8.73 6.80
CA ILE A 46 11.59 -8.32 7.27
C ILE A 46 11.99 -9.21 8.43
N SER A 47 12.91 -10.13 8.17
CA SER A 47 13.52 -11.00 9.16
C SER A 47 15.05 -10.81 9.17
N SER A 48 15.80 -11.77 8.66
CA SER A 48 17.25 -11.62 8.40
C SER A 48 17.55 -10.84 7.11
N SER A 49 16.56 -10.68 6.24
CA SER A 49 16.59 -9.89 5.00
C SER A 49 15.28 -9.15 4.79
N ASN A 50 15.34 -8.06 4.04
CA ASN A 50 14.13 -7.39 3.56
C ASN A 50 13.65 -8.16 2.32
N THR A 51 12.53 -8.85 2.45
CA THR A 51 11.97 -9.66 1.37
C THR A 51 10.66 -9.03 0.89
N PRO A 52 10.71 -8.14 -0.13
CA PRO A 52 9.52 -7.65 -0.79
C PRO A 52 8.83 -8.82 -1.51
N LEU A 53 7.55 -8.97 -1.28
CA LEU A 53 6.73 -9.96 -1.99
C LEU A 53 6.35 -9.42 -3.37
N VAL A 54 5.55 -10.16 -4.10
CA VAL A 54 4.99 -9.68 -5.37
C VAL A 54 4.06 -8.50 -5.08
N PRO A 55 4.16 -7.38 -5.83
CA PRO A 55 3.23 -6.27 -5.65
C PRO A 55 1.81 -6.67 -6.08
N ALA A 56 0.83 -6.34 -5.25
CA ALA A 56 -0.59 -6.50 -5.54
C ALA A 56 -1.14 -5.20 -6.11
N GLY A 57 -1.44 -5.19 -7.40
CA GLY A 57 -2.14 -4.07 -8.02
C GLY A 57 -3.62 -4.08 -7.63
N ILE A 58 -4.23 -2.91 -7.58
CA ILE A 58 -5.64 -2.74 -7.28
C ILE A 58 -6.38 -2.39 -8.57
N SER A 59 -7.44 -3.14 -8.86
CA SER A 59 -8.36 -2.87 -9.95
C SER A 59 -9.73 -2.43 -9.40
N TYR A 60 -10.38 -1.52 -10.09
CA TYR A 60 -11.75 -1.11 -9.80
C TYR A 60 -12.64 -1.44 -10.98
N GLN A 61 -13.71 -2.19 -10.75
CA GLN A 61 -14.61 -2.69 -11.80
C GLN A 61 -13.89 -3.39 -12.96
N GLY A 62 -12.82 -4.14 -12.64
CA GLY A 62 -12.02 -4.87 -13.62
C GLY A 62 -10.92 -4.06 -14.32
N GLU A 63 -10.86 -2.75 -14.11
CA GLU A 63 -9.85 -1.87 -14.72
C GLU A 63 -8.66 -1.66 -13.77
N ALA A 64 -7.45 -1.97 -14.24
CA ALA A 64 -6.22 -1.79 -13.47
C ALA A 64 -5.81 -0.31 -13.34
N TYR A 65 -6.10 0.50 -14.37
CA TYR A 65 -5.87 1.94 -14.31
C TYR A 65 -7.05 2.63 -13.65
N ILE A 66 -6.95 2.93 -12.37
CA ILE A 66 -8.04 3.51 -11.59
C ILE A 66 -8.13 5.04 -11.67
N GLY A 67 -7.15 5.70 -12.32
CA GLY A 67 -7.19 7.13 -12.59
C GLY A 67 -7.26 7.97 -11.31
N ASN A 68 -8.29 8.78 -11.19
CA ASN A 68 -8.53 9.65 -10.03
C ASN A 68 -9.31 8.95 -8.90
N TYR A 69 -9.60 7.68 -9.05
CA TYR A 69 -10.28 6.92 -8.02
C TYR A 69 -9.35 6.65 -6.82
N ILE A 70 -9.91 6.65 -5.63
CA ILE A 70 -9.20 6.22 -4.41
C ILE A 70 -10.00 5.14 -3.70
N LEU A 71 -9.28 4.23 -3.06
CA LEU A 71 -9.88 3.28 -2.12
C LEU A 71 -10.24 4.03 -0.84
N ASP A 72 -11.49 4.44 -0.74
CA ASP A 72 -12.03 4.95 0.50
C ASP A 72 -12.63 3.83 1.36
N TYR A 73 -13.08 4.20 2.55
CA TYR A 73 -13.67 3.26 3.50
C TYR A 73 -14.87 2.52 2.90
N ASN A 74 -15.75 3.21 2.20
CA ASN A 74 -16.98 2.62 1.65
C ASN A 74 -16.66 1.62 0.54
N THR A 75 -15.77 1.97 -0.39
CA THR A 75 -15.31 1.10 -1.47
C THR A 75 -14.73 -0.20 -0.97
N ARG A 76 -13.99 -0.13 0.14
CA ARG A 76 -13.38 -1.30 0.76
C ARG A 76 -14.41 -2.26 1.34
N PHE A 77 -15.45 -1.74 2.01
CA PHE A 77 -16.49 -2.57 2.61
C PHE A 77 -17.53 -3.08 1.62
N GLU A 78 -17.71 -2.41 0.49
CA GLU A 78 -18.61 -2.80 -0.58
C GLU A 78 -17.99 -3.80 -1.56
N HIS A 79 -16.72 -4.22 -1.34
CA HIS A 79 -15.97 -5.13 -2.21
C HIS A 79 -15.98 -4.71 -3.68
N LEU A 80 -15.82 -3.41 -3.94
CA LEU A 80 -15.85 -2.84 -5.30
C LEU A 80 -14.49 -2.90 -6.01
N TYR A 81 -13.47 -3.44 -5.35
CA TYR A 81 -12.13 -3.58 -5.92
C TYR A 81 -11.65 -5.02 -5.82
N ASP A 82 -10.72 -5.38 -6.71
CA ASP A 82 -10.02 -6.66 -6.72
C ASP A 82 -8.51 -6.43 -6.75
N PHE A 83 -7.75 -7.40 -6.26
CA PHE A 83 -6.31 -7.42 -6.45
C PHE A 83 -5.94 -8.12 -7.76
N TYR A 84 -4.86 -7.68 -8.38
CA TYR A 84 -4.21 -8.40 -9.47
C TYR A 84 -2.70 -8.52 -9.22
N ASN A 85 -2.09 -9.58 -9.73
CA ASN A 85 -0.67 -9.82 -9.62
C ASN A 85 0.10 -8.89 -10.57
N MET A 86 0.78 -7.87 -9.99
CA MET A 86 1.50 -6.87 -10.76
C MET A 86 2.64 -7.46 -11.58
N ASN A 87 3.27 -8.56 -11.12
CA ASN A 87 4.33 -9.23 -11.86
C ASN A 87 3.82 -9.89 -13.14
N LYS A 88 2.58 -10.40 -13.13
CA LYS A 88 1.91 -10.92 -14.34
C LYS A 88 1.48 -9.79 -15.28
N TYR A 89 1.14 -8.62 -14.73
CA TYR A 89 0.68 -7.45 -15.49
C TYR A 89 1.85 -6.67 -16.12
N ASN A 90 2.86 -6.31 -15.33
CA ASN A 90 4.07 -5.59 -15.76
C ASN A 90 5.26 -5.99 -14.88
N SER A 91 5.97 -7.03 -15.28
CA SER A 91 7.09 -7.60 -14.50
C SER A 91 8.25 -6.64 -14.31
N THR A 92 8.51 -5.77 -15.29
CA THR A 92 9.59 -4.78 -15.21
C THR A 92 9.30 -3.73 -14.15
N LEU A 93 8.07 -3.22 -14.12
CA LEU A 93 7.64 -2.25 -13.12
C LEU A 93 7.57 -2.90 -11.73
N ALA A 94 7.03 -4.12 -11.63
CA ALA A 94 6.98 -4.88 -10.38
C ALA A 94 8.37 -5.03 -9.75
N ALA A 95 9.39 -5.40 -10.54
CA ALA A 95 10.77 -5.53 -10.06
C ALA A 95 11.34 -4.18 -9.56
N LYS A 96 11.06 -3.08 -10.26
CA LYS A 96 11.45 -1.73 -9.80
C LYS A 96 10.83 -1.39 -8.44
N LEU A 97 9.52 -1.62 -8.28
CA LEU A 97 8.81 -1.37 -7.02
C LEU A 97 9.38 -2.20 -5.87
N GLN A 98 9.70 -3.48 -6.11
CA GLN A 98 10.31 -4.35 -5.11
C GLN A 98 11.68 -3.83 -4.65
N ILE A 99 12.53 -3.38 -5.58
CA ILE A 99 13.84 -2.78 -5.26
C ILE A 99 13.67 -1.52 -4.42
N GLU A 100 12.77 -0.63 -4.81
CA GLU A 100 12.52 0.62 -4.06
C GLU A 100 11.92 0.35 -2.69
N ALA A 101 10.96 -0.56 -2.57
CA ALA A 101 10.38 -0.96 -1.29
C ALA A 101 11.43 -1.53 -0.33
N ALA A 102 12.36 -2.38 -0.82
CA ALA A 102 13.46 -2.90 -0.01
C ALA A 102 14.40 -1.78 0.49
N LYS A 103 14.70 -0.79 -0.36
CA LYS A 103 15.52 0.37 0.01
C LYS A 103 14.82 1.20 1.09
N VAL A 104 13.54 1.51 0.89
CA VAL A 104 12.75 2.29 1.85
C VAL A 104 12.69 1.57 3.19
N ALA A 105 12.33 0.29 3.20
CA ALA A 105 12.28 -0.52 4.41
C ALA A 105 13.59 -0.47 5.19
N LYS A 106 14.73 -0.55 4.49
CA LYS A 106 16.06 -0.46 5.10
C LYS A 106 16.35 0.94 5.66
N VAL A 107 16.06 2.01 4.90
CA VAL A 107 16.38 3.39 5.27
C VAL A 107 15.62 3.84 6.51
N ILE A 108 14.33 3.49 6.60
CA ILE A 108 13.48 3.88 7.73
C ILE A 108 13.48 2.86 8.87
N GLY A 109 14.19 1.73 8.71
CA GLY A 109 14.32 0.73 9.75
C GLY A 109 13.03 -0.04 10.03
N LEU A 110 12.27 -0.39 8.98
CA LEU A 110 11.08 -1.24 9.14
C LEU A 110 11.45 -2.63 9.63
N GLU A 111 10.57 -3.24 10.41
CA GLU A 111 10.79 -4.55 11.03
C GLU A 111 9.52 -5.41 11.00
N GLY A 112 9.70 -6.74 10.99
CA GLY A 112 8.61 -7.70 10.99
C GLY A 112 7.92 -7.78 9.64
N PHE A 113 6.61 -7.53 9.56
CA PHE A 113 5.89 -7.45 8.31
C PHE A 113 5.27 -6.05 8.15
N CYS A 114 5.37 -5.51 6.98
CA CYS A 114 4.87 -4.17 6.66
C CYS A 114 4.40 -4.12 5.20
N ARG A 115 3.83 -2.99 4.81
CA ARG A 115 3.36 -2.76 3.44
C ARG A 115 3.76 -1.36 3.00
N ILE A 116 4.20 -1.25 1.77
CA ILE A 116 4.48 0.03 1.13
C ILE A 116 3.55 0.16 -0.06
N ASP A 117 2.79 1.24 -0.10
CA ASP A 117 1.79 1.49 -1.12
C ASP A 117 2.32 2.53 -2.11
N PHE A 118 2.02 2.31 -3.38
CA PHE A 118 2.48 3.15 -4.46
C PHE A 118 1.32 3.66 -5.31
N ARG A 119 1.40 4.92 -5.72
CA ARG A 119 0.64 5.47 -6.84
C ARG A 119 1.57 5.59 -8.04
N ILE A 120 1.09 5.20 -9.21
CA ILE A 120 1.90 5.11 -10.43
C ILE A 120 1.17 5.82 -11.56
N ASN A 121 1.77 6.86 -12.12
CA ASN A 121 1.15 7.61 -13.21
C ASN A 121 1.27 6.89 -14.57
N LYS A 122 0.66 7.46 -15.62
CA LYS A 122 0.68 6.92 -16.99
C LYS A 122 2.09 6.76 -17.59
N ASN A 123 3.08 7.48 -17.07
CA ASN A 123 4.46 7.44 -17.54
C ASN A 123 5.31 6.44 -16.72
N GLU A 124 4.67 5.56 -15.95
CA GLU A 124 5.32 4.62 -15.03
C GLU A 124 6.20 5.28 -13.95
N GLN A 125 5.98 6.58 -13.68
CA GLN A 125 6.60 7.23 -12.53
C GLN A 125 5.80 6.83 -11.28
N TYR A 126 6.50 6.33 -10.27
CA TYR A 126 5.87 5.85 -9.03
C TYR A 126 6.23 6.73 -7.84
N TYR A 127 5.30 6.82 -6.93
CA TYR A 127 5.37 7.60 -5.71
C TYR A 127 4.88 6.75 -4.56
N ILE A 128 5.52 6.85 -3.40
CA ILE A 128 5.05 6.18 -2.19
C ILE A 128 3.87 6.98 -1.66
N SER A 129 2.73 6.33 -1.52
CA SER A 129 1.49 6.93 -1.01
C SER A 129 1.26 6.62 0.46
N ASP A 130 1.69 5.44 0.93
CA ASP A 130 1.59 5.04 2.33
C ASP A 130 2.69 4.05 2.73
N ILE A 131 3.00 4.01 4.03
CA ILE A 131 3.89 3.03 4.65
C ILE A 131 3.20 2.49 5.90
N ALA A 132 2.61 1.32 5.77
CA ALA A 132 1.88 0.66 6.84
C ALA A 132 2.80 -0.26 7.64
N CYS A 133 3.20 0.17 8.84
CA CYS A 133 3.99 -0.67 9.78
C CYS A 133 3.15 -1.76 10.46
N ASN A 134 1.84 -1.67 10.39
CA ASN A 134 0.88 -2.65 10.89
C ASN A 134 -0.25 -2.83 9.86
N PRO A 135 0.05 -3.44 8.70
CA PRO A 135 -0.92 -3.60 7.63
C PRO A 135 -2.04 -4.58 8.02
N HIS A 136 -3.16 -4.47 7.33
CA HIS A 136 -4.20 -5.48 7.43
C HIS A 136 -3.70 -6.83 6.92
N ILE A 137 -4.01 -7.88 7.68
CA ILE A 137 -3.71 -9.28 7.35
C ILE A 137 -4.97 -10.15 7.33
N THR A 138 -6.13 -9.55 7.06
CA THR A 138 -7.40 -10.25 6.85
C THR A 138 -7.38 -11.04 5.54
N LYS A 139 -8.38 -11.91 5.32
CA LYS A 139 -8.49 -12.69 4.08
C LYS A 139 -8.58 -11.83 2.81
N ASP A 140 -9.07 -10.59 2.95
CA ASP A 140 -9.22 -9.63 1.86
C ASP A 140 -8.02 -8.67 1.76
N SER A 141 -6.88 -9.00 2.36
CA SER A 141 -5.67 -8.18 2.31
C SER A 141 -4.76 -8.54 1.14
N SER A 142 -3.91 -7.61 0.73
CA SER A 142 -2.86 -7.87 -0.25
C SER A 142 -1.87 -8.96 0.20
N PHE A 143 -1.61 -9.09 1.51
CA PHE A 143 -0.84 -10.21 2.05
C PHE A 143 -1.49 -11.55 1.73
N ALA A 144 -2.77 -11.71 2.06
CA ALA A 144 -3.50 -12.96 1.81
C ALA A 144 -3.57 -13.26 0.32
N TYR A 145 -3.89 -12.26 -0.49
CA TYR A 145 -3.93 -12.38 -1.95
C TYR A 145 -2.60 -12.88 -2.54
N ILE A 146 -1.48 -12.28 -2.13
CA ILE A 146 -0.16 -12.65 -2.68
C ILE A 146 0.29 -14.02 -2.17
N PHE A 147 -0.02 -14.41 -0.94
CA PHE A 147 0.26 -15.77 -0.46
C PHE A 147 -0.54 -16.82 -1.24
N ASP A 148 -1.82 -16.56 -1.53
CA ASP A 148 -2.65 -17.42 -2.38
C ASP A 148 -2.09 -17.53 -3.81
N GLU A 149 -1.68 -16.41 -4.42
CA GLU A 149 -1.01 -16.38 -5.73
C GLU A 149 0.32 -17.16 -5.77
N MET A 150 0.99 -17.30 -4.62
CA MET A 150 2.19 -18.13 -4.45
C MET A 150 1.88 -19.59 -4.12
N GLY A 151 0.61 -19.95 -3.96
CA GLY A 151 0.14 -21.31 -3.67
C GLY A 151 0.11 -21.66 -2.18
N TYR A 152 0.13 -20.68 -1.28
CA TYR A 152 0.04 -20.86 0.16
C TYR A 152 -1.36 -20.52 0.68
N SER A 153 -1.83 -21.27 1.65
CA SER A 153 -3.07 -20.98 2.35
C SER A 153 -2.97 -19.74 3.27
N TYR A 154 -4.11 -19.23 3.67
CA TYR A 154 -4.18 -18.14 4.65
C TYR A 154 -3.55 -18.51 6.00
N GLU A 155 -3.72 -19.74 6.43
CA GLU A 155 -3.14 -20.29 7.65
C GLU A 155 -1.59 -20.38 7.54
N GLU A 156 -1.07 -20.76 6.38
CA GLU A 156 0.37 -20.80 6.12
C GLU A 156 0.97 -19.39 6.09
N MET A 157 0.24 -18.39 5.59
CA MET A 157 0.63 -16.99 5.71
C MET A 157 0.85 -16.60 7.18
N PHE A 158 -0.11 -16.89 8.06
CA PHE A 158 0.02 -16.62 9.49
C PHE A 158 1.18 -17.36 10.12
N ALA A 159 1.37 -18.64 9.81
CA ALA A 159 2.49 -19.42 10.30
C ALA A 159 3.84 -18.80 9.89
N CYS A 160 3.94 -18.31 8.65
CA CYS A 160 5.11 -17.59 8.16
C CYS A 160 5.37 -16.31 8.96
N LEU A 161 4.36 -15.45 9.12
CA LEU A 161 4.50 -14.18 9.84
C LEU A 161 4.88 -14.39 11.31
N ILE A 162 4.25 -15.34 11.98
CA ILE A 162 4.57 -15.71 13.37
C ILE A 162 6.00 -16.29 13.45
N GLY A 163 6.37 -17.16 12.53
CA GLY A 163 7.73 -17.75 12.46
C GLY A 163 8.80 -16.68 12.33
N CYS A 164 8.59 -15.66 11.48
CA CYS A 164 9.49 -14.52 11.34
C CYS A 164 9.62 -13.70 12.62
N ALA A 165 8.53 -13.48 13.34
CA ALA A 165 8.54 -12.77 14.61
C ALA A 165 9.30 -13.55 15.71
N ILE A 166 9.11 -14.85 15.77
CA ILE A 166 9.81 -15.75 16.70
C ILE A 166 11.31 -15.78 16.40
N ASP A 167 11.71 -15.96 15.14
CA ASP A 167 13.12 -15.97 14.72
C ASP A 167 13.82 -14.66 15.13
N LYS A 168 13.16 -13.52 14.90
CA LYS A 168 13.67 -12.22 15.33
C LYS A 168 13.83 -12.11 16.83
N TYR A 169 12.85 -12.56 17.60
CA TYR A 169 12.91 -12.55 19.07
C TYR A 169 14.12 -13.34 19.57
N TYR A 170 14.35 -14.57 19.10
CA TYR A 170 15.48 -15.37 19.52
C TYR A 170 16.84 -14.77 19.11
N LYS A 171 16.92 -14.12 17.96
CA LYS A 171 18.15 -13.40 17.54
C LYS A 171 18.46 -12.18 18.40
N SER A 172 17.45 -11.54 18.96
CA SER A 172 17.65 -10.40 19.88
C SER A 172 18.16 -10.78 21.28
N LEU A 173 18.12 -12.08 21.62
CA LEU A 173 18.62 -12.60 22.90
C LEU A 173 20.09 -13.04 22.87
N GLN A 174 20.70 -13.05 21.68
CA GLN A 174 22.11 -13.39 21.44
C GLN A 174 22.97 -12.14 21.36
#